data_92a3f86693f8faec74aceb0c42da908c
#
_entry.id   92a3f86693f8faec74aceb0c42da908c
#
_cell.length_a   1.000
_cell.length_b   1.000
_cell.length_c   1.000
_cell.angle_alpha   90.00
_cell.angle_beta   90.00
_cell.angle_gamma   90.00
#
_symmetry.space_group_name_H-M   'P 1'
#
loop_
_entity.id
_entity.type
_entity.pdbx_description
1 polymer ?
#
loop_
_entity_poly.entity_id
_entity_poly.type
_entity_poly.pdbx_seq_one_letter_code
_entity_poly.pdbx_strand_id
1 'polypeptide(L)'
;MFLRLIQRTLELGRRALVLVPEISLTPQMIRRLKSTFGSRLAVQHSALNNTERLLQWRMIQQGNADIVVGTRSAVFAPLQNLGLIIMDEEQEHTYQSESAPRFDAHDVAKKRAVMENALLLFASATPLTETYHAAESGKLQLVQLTHRYGGRPLPSVDFIDMRAELAAGNPREVSVRLARELQENLDNGEQSILLLNRRGYRTIGMCTTCGHVLKCPNCSVPLVYHKPQQALLCHHCGHTVHPLPQTCPECGGKISYSGFGTQRVEEELAELLPGARILELAELLPGARILRMDQDSTSRKDAHETMLAQFARHEYDILLGTQMVAKGLDFEKVTLVGVLGIDSLLFGQGFRAYESVFSLITQVVGRGGRAALPGRALIQTTVPDHPVLQLAAAQDYKGFYREEITFRRFSLYPPFCSFVVVGFIGDQEGAVFIAAQRFGALLGQHAAQKPNIPLRILGPAPMNITMLNNKFRYKLTLKCRNDAAFRALLHETLDAYDAEKLPQKASVILDFNSDGDL
;
A
#
# COMPACT_ATOMS: atom_id res chain seq x y z
N MET A 1 -0.65 24.59 7.24
CA MET A 1 -2.13 24.60 7.14
C MET A 1 -2.76 23.85 8.34
N PHE A 2 -2.46 22.58 8.58
CA PHE A 2 -3.07 21.78 9.66
C PHE A 2 -2.97 22.44 11.05
N LEU A 3 -1.78 22.91 11.45
CA LEU A 3 -1.60 23.56 12.75
C LEU A 3 -2.55 24.76 12.95
N ARG A 4 -2.78 25.56 11.91
CA ARG A 4 -3.72 26.68 11.98
C ARG A 4 -5.18 26.24 12.09
N LEU A 5 -5.57 25.19 11.36
CA LEU A 5 -6.92 24.63 11.46
C LEU A 5 -7.18 24.04 12.85
N ILE A 6 -6.23 23.28 13.39
CA ILE A 6 -6.29 22.73 14.75
C ILE A 6 -6.42 23.87 15.76
N GLN A 7 -5.53 24.87 15.69
CA GLN A 7 -5.55 26.03 16.59
C GLN A 7 -6.91 26.74 16.56
N ARG A 8 -7.44 27.01 15.33
CA ARG A 8 -8.75 27.65 15.19
C ARG A 8 -9.89 26.81 15.76
N THR A 9 -9.82 25.51 15.64
CA THR A 9 -10.79 24.59 16.22
C THR A 9 -10.77 24.65 17.76
N LEU A 10 -9.58 24.70 18.35
CA LEU A 10 -9.41 24.83 19.81
C LEU A 10 -9.90 26.18 20.33
N GLU A 11 -9.65 27.28 19.59
CA GLU A 11 -10.17 28.63 19.93
C GLU A 11 -11.71 28.67 19.94
N LEU A 12 -12.35 27.83 19.13
CA LEU A 12 -13.80 27.67 19.12
C LEU A 12 -14.32 26.73 20.24
N GLY A 13 -13.45 26.30 21.16
CA GLY A 13 -13.77 25.39 22.24
C GLY A 13 -14.05 23.96 21.80
N ARG A 14 -13.65 23.59 20.56
CA ARG A 14 -13.85 22.26 19.99
C ARG A 14 -12.52 21.50 19.89
N ARG A 15 -12.57 20.21 19.65
CA ARG A 15 -11.42 19.30 19.63
C ARG A 15 -11.12 18.79 18.23
N ALA A 16 -9.88 18.32 18.03
CA ALA A 16 -9.39 17.88 16.72
C ALA A 16 -8.89 16.43 16.75
N LEU A 17 -9.23 15.69 15.69
CA LEU A 17 -8.71 14.36 15.39
C LEU A 17 -7.88 14.43 14.11
N VAL A 18 -6.65 13.95 14.18
CA VAL A 18 -5.73 13.88 13.03
C VAL A 18 -5.39 12.43 12.77
N LEU A 19 -5.79 11.94 11.62
CA LEU A 19 -5.47 10.61 11.14
C LEU A 19 -4.32 10.69 10.16
N VAL A 20 -3.31 9.84 10.35
CA VAL A 20 -2.14 9.74 9.49
C VAL A 20 -1.84 8.27 9.19
N PRO A 21 -1.25 7.94 8.04
CA PRO A 21 -0.75 6.59 7.79
C PRO A 21 0.27 6.16 8.84
N GLU A 22 0.36 4.85 9.13
CA GLU A 22 1.30 4.33 10.15
C GLU A 22 2.74 4.79 9.91
N ILE A 23 3.17 4.80 8.66
CA ILE A 23 4.53 5.22 8.24
C ILE A 23 4.76 6.72 8.44
N SER A 24 3.71 7.54 8.40
CA SER A 24 3.80 9.00 8.53
C SER A 24 3.76 9.47 9.98
N LEU A 25 3.34 8.61 10.92
CA LEU A 25 3.30 8.92 12.35
C LEU A 25 4.70 8.83 12.97
N THR A 26 5.58 9.73 12.57
CA THR A 26 6.95 9.77 13.06
C THR A 26 7.05 10.47 14.42
N PRO A 27 8.03 10.09 15.26
CA PRO A 27 8.32 10.83 16.50
C PRO A 27 8.62 12.32 16.27
N GLN A 28 9.17 12.66 15.09
CA GLN A 28 9.39 14.05 14.72
C GLN A 28 8.07 14.83 14.57
N MET A 29 7.08 14.24 13.89
CA MET A 29 5.74 14.82 13.79
C MET A 29 5.08 14.98 15.16
N ILE A 30 5.14 13.92 15.97
CA ILE A 30 4.61 13.95 17.34
C ILE A 30 5.29 15.03 18.18
N ARG A 31 6.62 15.14 18.14
CA ARG A 31 7.39 16.17 18.83
C ARG A 31 6.96 17.57 18.39
N ARG A 32 6.80 17.80 17.09
CA ARG A 32 6.36 19.08 16.53
C ARG A 32 4.96 19.46 17.00
N LEU A 33 4.03 18.52 17.04
CA LEU A 33 2.69 18.77 17.57
C LEU A 33 2.72 19.03 19.08
N LYS A 34 3.49 18.27 19.85
CA LYS A 34 3.67 18.49 21.29
C LYS A 34 4.31 19.83 21.59
N SER A 35 5.30 20.28 20.82
CA SER A 35 5.92 21.61 21.01
C SER A 35 4.96 22.76 20.71
N THR A 36 3.98 22.54 19.82
CA THR A 36 2.99 23.58 19.46
C THR A 36 1.80 23.60 20.41
N PHE A 37 1.30 22.42 20.83
CA PHE A 37 0.03 22.29 21.55
C PHE A 37 0.16 21.77 22.99
N GLY A 38 1.38 21.47 23.42
CA GLY A 38 1.65 21.03 24.81
C GLY A 38 1.20 19.61 25.14
N SER A 39 0.86 19.39 26.43
CA SER A 39 0.57 18.08 27.00
C SER A 39 -0.84 17.56 26.71
N ARG A 40 -1.74 18.37 26.11
CA ARG A 40 -3.12 17.98 25.80
C ARG A 40 -3.25 17.24 24.46
N LEU A 41 -2.16 16.67 23.98
CA LEU A 41 -2.09 15.83 22.80
C LEU A 41 -2.04 14.36 23.20
N ALA A 42 -3.03 13.57 22.79
CA ALA A 42 -3.03 12.11 22.89
C ALA A 42 -2.58 11.48 21.57
N VAL A 43 -1.86 10.34 21.67
CA VAL A 43 -1.33 9.62 20.49
C VAL A 43 -1.86 8.19 20.49
N GLN A 44 -2.37 7.70 19.36
CA GLN A 44 -2.90 6.35 19.20
C GLN A 44 -2.33 5.65 17.96
N HIS A 45 -1.53 4.59 18.15
CA HIS A 45 -1.00 3.75 17.07
C HIS A 45 -0.72 2.32 17.53
N SER A 46 -0.49 1.42 16.59
CA SER A 46 -0.28 -0.02 16.80
C SER A 46 0.97 -0.35 17.65
N ALA A 47 2.02 0.46 17.57
CA ALA A 47 3.27 0.24 18.30
C ALA A 47 3.21 0.58 19.81
N LEU A 48 2.12 1.19 20.31
CA LEU A 48 1.91 1.38 21.73
C LEU A 48 1.63 0.04 22.40
N ASN A 49 2.26 -0.21 23.55
CA ASN A 49 1.90 -1.35 24.38
C ASN A 49 0.51 -1.16 25.03
N ASN A 50 -0.06 -2.23 25.61
CA ASN A 50 -1.42 -2.21 26.13
C ASN A 50 -1.60 -1.18 27.25
N THR A 51 -0.59 -0.98 28.08
CA THR A 51 -0.64 0.02 29.18
C THR A 51 -0.61 1.44 28.65
N GLU A 52 0.28 1.73 27.72
CA GLU A 52 0.37 3.03 27.04
C GLU A 52 -0.95 3.34 26.31
N ARG A 53 -1.50 2.36 25.58
CA ARG A 53 -2.78 2.51 24.87
C ARG A 53 -3.93 2.82 25.83
N LEU A 54 -4.00 2.12 26.96
CA LEU A 54 -5.01 2.37 27.99
C LEU A 54 -4.87 3.77 28.59
N LEU A 55 -3.66 4.23 28.87
CA LEU A 55 -3.41 5.57 29.42
C LEU A 55 -3.86 6.65 28.44
N GLN A 56 -3.50 6.52 27.16
CA GLN A 56 -3.96 7.46 26.11
C GLN A 56 -5.48 7.46 25.98
N TRP A 57 -6.11 6.28 25.99
CA TRP A 57 -7.57 6.16 25.93
C TRP A 57 -8.26 6.85 27.11
N ARG A 58 -7.78 6.62 28.35
CA ARG A 58 -8.30 7.28 29.55
C ARG A 58 -8.13 8.79 29.49
N MET A 59 -6.98 9.27 29.05
CA MET A 59 -6.71 10.70 28.87
C MET A 59 -7.75 11.36 27.93
N ILE A 60 -8.07 10.69 26.80
CA ILE A 60 -9.08 11.16 25.86
C ILE A 60 -10.48 11.14 26.49
N GLN A 61 -10.86 10.01 27.11
CA GLN A 61 -12.19 9.80 27.69
C GLN A 61 -12.48 10.80 28.83
N GLN A 62 -11.48 11.12 29.64
CA GLN A 62 -11.59 12.08 30.74
C GLN A 62 -11.59 13.54 30.30
N GLY A 63 -11.42 13.80 29.01
CA GLY A 63 -11.37 15.16 28.48
C GLY A 63 -10.06 15.89 28.72
N ASN A 64 -8.99 15.19 29.08
CA ASN A 64 -7.64 15.73 29.28
C ASN A 64 -6.85 15.88 27.98
N ALA A 65 -7.40 15.43 26.84
CA ALA A 65 -6.84 15.62 25.51
C ALA A 65 -7.76 16.51 24.66
N ASP A 66 -7.20 17.51 24.03
CA ASP A 66 -7.90 18.35 23.04
C ASP A 66 -7.62 17.91 21.60
N ILE A 67 -6.50 17.24 21.39
CA ILE A 67 -6.06 16.75 20.09
C ILE A 67 -5.74 15.28 20.23
N VAL A 68 -6.25 14.50 19.28
CA VAL A 68 -5.84 13.09 19.11
C VAL A 68 -5.15 12.97 17.77
N VAL A 69 -3.95 12.42 17.77
CA VAL A 69 -3.22 12.04 16.55
C VAL A 69 -3.04 10.53 16.55
N GLY A 70 -3.33 9.91 15.44
CA GLY A 70 -3.15 8.47 15.38
C GLY A 70 -3.35 7.88 13.99
N THR A 71 -3.17 6.57 13.95
CA THR A 71 -3.37 5.80 12.73
C THR A 71 -4.85 5.44 12.54
N ARG A 72 -5.17 4.60 11.59
CA ARG A 72 -6.53 4.16 11.23
C ARG A 72 -7.47 3.96 12.43
N SER A 73 -7.03 3.26 13.46
CA SER A 73 -7.87 2.95 14.63
C SER A 73 -8.22 4.16 15.49
N ALA A 74 -7.48 5.25 15.39
CA ALA A 74 -7.78 6.49 16.13
C ALA A 74 -9.09 7.14 15.69
N VAL A 75 -9.65 6.74 14.54
CA VAL A 75 -10.98 7.18 14.11
C VAL A 75 -12.08 6.85 15.12
N PHE A 76 -11.86 5.88 16.01
CA PHE A 76 -12.78 5.52 17.09
C PHE A 76 -12.46 6.17 18.44
N ALA A 77 -11.46 7.05 18.52
CA ALA A 77 -11.10 7.71 19.77
C ALA A 77 -12.33 8.42 20.39
N PRO A 78 -12.60 8.26 21.72
CA PRO A 78 -13.77 8.82 22.40
C PRO A 78 -13.60 10.32 22.68
N LEU A 79 -13.24 11.09 21.66
CA LEU A 79 -13.01 12.51 21.76
C LEU A 79 -14.35 13.25 21.77
N GLN A 80 -14.65 13.92 22.87
CA GLN A 80 -15.89 14.69 23.03
C GLN A 80 -15.78 16.04 22.31
N ASN A 81 -16.91 16.60 21.87
CA ASN A 81 -17.01 17.90 21.22
C ASN A 81 -16.06 18.05 20.01
N LEU A 82 -16.01 16.99 19.19
CA LEU A 82 -15.15 16.96 17.99
C LEU A 82 -15.58 18.02 16.96
N GLY A 83 -14.65 18.88 16.57
CA GLY A 83 -14.89 19.96 15.60
C GLY A 83 -14.15 19.82 14.29
N LEU A 84 -13.08 19.01 14.27
CA LEU A 84 -12.23 18.84 13.10
C LEU A 84 -11.70 17.41 13.03
N ILE A 85 -11.84 16.81 11.86
CA ILE A 85 -11.18 15.55 11.50
C ILE A 85 -10.28 15.84 10.29
N ILE A 86 -8.99 15.58 10.42
CA ILE A 86 -8.02 15.64 9.32
C ILE A 86 -7.60 14.22 8.98
N MET A 87 -7.67 13.85 7.70
CA MET A 87 -7.07 12.63 7.17
C MET A 87 -5.96 13.04 6.20
N ASP A 88 -4.72 12.85 6.62
CA ASP A 88 -3.54 13.14 5.80
C ASP A 88 -3.18 11.95 4.93
N GLU A 89 -2.68 12.19 3.71
CA GLU A 89 -2.40 11.16 2.70
C GLU A 89 -3.61 10.22 2.55
N GLU A 90 -4.80 10.80 2.30
CA GLU A 90 -6.08 10.07 2.33
C GLU A 90 -6.15 8.90 1.32
N GLN A 91 -5.31 8.92 0.28
CA GLN A 91 -5.21 7.85 -0.72
C GLN A 91 -4.52 6.58 -0.18
N GLU A 92 -4.00 6.61 1.06
CA GLU A 92 -3.25 5.49 1.59
C GLU A 92 -4.15 4.29 1.92
N HIS A 93 -3.77 3.13 1.39
CA HIS A 93 -4.50 1.88 1.58
C HIS A 93 -4.58 1.45 3.06
N THR A 94 -3.64 1.94 3.90
CA THR A 94 -3.60 1.61 5.33
C THR A 94 -4.80 2.12 6.12
N TYR A 95 -5.65 2.97 5.55
CA TYR A 95 -6.92 3.37 6.14
C TYR A 95 -8.01 2.30 6.09
N GLN A 96 -7.85 1.27 5.28
CA GLN A 96 -8.71 0.09 5.28
C GLN A 96 -8.21 -0.96 6.27
N SER A 97 -9.13 -1.58 7.03
CA SER A 97 -8.80 -2.67 7.96
C SER A 97 -8.87 -4.02 7.27
N GLU A 98 -7.73 -4.72 7.20
CA GLU A 98 -7.64 -6.08 6.66
C GLU A 98 -8.11 -7.15 7.67
N SER A 99 -8.07 -6.84 8.97
CA SER A 99 -8.50 -7.73 10.04
C SER A 99 -9.91 -7.41 10.52
N ALA A 100 -10.61 -8.41 11.06
CA ALA A 100 -11.93 -8.23 11.64
C ALA A 100 -11.86 -7.45 12.98
N PRO A 101 -12.81 -6.51 13.23
CA PRO A 101 -13.82 -6.05 12.30
C PRO A 101 -13.24 -5.22 11.16
N ARG A 102 -13.60 -5.56 9.91
CA ARG A 102 -13.17 -4.82 8.73
C ARG A 102 -13.92 -3.50 8.63
N PHE A 103 -13.21 -2.41 8.47
CA PHE A 103 -13.77 -1.07 8.29
C PHE A 103 -12.85 -0.20 7.44
N ASP A 104 -13.42 0.82 6.84
CA ASP A 104 -12.71 1.90 6.17
C ASP A 104 -12.78 3.15 7.05
N ALA A 105 -11.63 3.72 7.37
CA ALA A 105 -11.55 4.92 8.21
C ALA A 105 -12.21 6.15 7.54
N HIS A 106 -12.26 6.21 6.20
CA HIS A 106 -12.97 7.27 5.48
C HIS A 106 -14.47 7.25 5.77
N ASP A 107 -15.09 6.08 5.74
CA ASP A 107 -16.52 5.96 5.98
C ASP A 107 -16.88 6.25 7.43
N VAL A 108 -16.04 5.79 8.37
CA VAL A 108 -16.21 6.11 9.80
C VAL A 108 -16.03 7.60 10.03
N ALA A 109 -15.00 8.24 9.44
CA ALA A 109 -14.74 9.66 9.57
C ALA A 109 -15.88 10.52 8.99
N LYS A 110 -16.40 10.16 7.79
CA LYS A 110 -17.58 10.80 7.20
C LYS A 110 -18.80 10.72 8.13
N LYS A 111 -19.06 9.53 8.69
CA LYS A 111 -20.19 9.32 9.61
C LYS A 111 -20.02 10.12 10.88
N ARG A 112 -18.84 10.10 11.49
CA ARG A 112 -18.54 10.91 12.69
C ARG A 112 -18.67 12.40 12.43
N ALA A 113 -18.14 12.89 11.31
CA ALA A 113 -18.22 14.30 10.94
C ALA A 113 -19.68 14.78 10.90
N VAL A 114 -20.57 13.98 10.31
CA VAL A 114 -22.01 14.29 10.28
C VAL A 114 -22.64 14.24 11.67
N MET A 115 -22.36 13.18 12.46
CA MET A 115 -22.98 12.99 13.79
C MET A 115 -22.54 14.07 14.79
N GLU A 116 -21.30 14.52 14.71
CA GLU A 116 -20.70 15.47 15.65
C GLU A 116 -20.65 16.90 15.10
N ASN A 117 -21.21 17.14 13.91
CA ASN A 117 -21.16 18.43 13.19
C ASN A 117 -19.71 18.96 13.10
N ALA A 118 -18.78 18.09 12.72
CA ALA A 118 -17.36 18.39 12.60
C ALA A 118 -16.97 18.63 11.15
N LEU A 119 -15.98 19.48 10.93
CA LEU A 119 -15.34 19.63 9.62
C LEU A 119 -14.48 18.39 9.33
N LEU A 120 -14.68 17.75 8.18
CA LEU A 120 -13.83 16.69 7.68
C LEU A 120 -12.95 17.21 6.55
N LEU A 121 -11.64 17.07 6.70
CA LEU A 121 -10.64 17.45 5.71
C LEU A 121 -9.88 16.21 5.23
N PHE A 122 -10.00 15.89 3.96
CA PHE A 122 -9.13 14.96 3.25
C PHE A 122 -7.96 15.75 2.65
N ALA A 123 -6.74 15.31 2.90
CA ALA A 123 -5.54 15.94 2.39
C ALA A 123 -4.70 14.94 1.62
N SER A 124 -4.33 15.30 0.40
CA SER A 124 -3.51 14.48 -0.47
C SER A 124 -2.87 15.29 -1.60
N ALA A 125 -1.71 14.86 -2.08
CA ALA A 125 -1.16 15.31 -3.35
C ALA A 125 -1.81 14.58 -4.54
N THR A 126 -2.30 13.37 -4.29
CA THR A 126 -2.90 12.45 -5.27
C THR A 126 -4.18 11.86 -4.66
N PRO A 127 -5.26 12.65 -4.52
CA PRO A 127 -6.48 12.20 -3.86
C PRO A 127 -7.04 10.94 -4.52
N LEU A 128 -7.81 10.15 -3.76
CA LEU A 128 -8.56 9.03 -4.34
C LEU A 128 -9.50 9.54 -5.43
N THR A 129 -9.61 8.79 -6.52
CA THR A 129 -10.49 9.13 -7.64
C THR A 129 -11.94 9.36 -7.18
N GLU A 130 -12.40 8.61 -6.18
CA GLU A 130 -13.72 8.78 -5.57
C GLU A 130 -13.88 10.09 -4.81
N THR A 131 -12.87 10.46 -4.03
CA THR A 131 -12.85 11.72 -3.25
C THR A 131 -12.80 12.92 -4.18
N TYR A 132 -11.95 12.86 -5.21
CA TYR A 132 -11.86 13.92 -6.20
C TYR A 132 -13.14 14.04 -7.03
N HIS A 133 -13.75 12.91 -7.41
CA HIS A 133 -15.05 12.91 -8.09
C HIS A 133 -16.17 13.50 -7.22
N ALA A 134 -16.15 13.26 -5.92
CA ALA A 134 -17.09 13.88 -4.99
C ALA A 134 -16.91 15.42 -4.95
N ALA A 135 -15.67 15.90 -5.04
CA ALA A 135 -15.38 17.33 -5.12
C ALA A 135 -15.82 17.94 -6.46
N GLU A 136 -15.50 17.32 -7.59
CA GLU A 136 -15.93 17.77 -8.94
C GLU A 136 -17.45 17.78 -9.07
N SER A 137 -18.17 16.86 -8.41
CA SER A 137 -19.63 16.81 -8.39
C SER A 137 -20.28 17.72 -7.34
N GLY A 138 -19.51 18.55 -6.63
CA GLY A 138 -20.01 19.53 -5.65
C GLY A 138 -20.43 18.93 -4.30
N LYS A 139 -20.15 17.64 -4.04
CA LYS A 139 -20.43 17.00 -2.75
C LYS A 139 -19.37 17.34 -1.69
N LEU A 140 -18.18 17.69 -2.10
CA LEU A 140 -17.08 18.17 -1.29
C LEU A 140 -16.56 19.50 -1.85
N GLN A 141 -16.02 20.34 -0.98
CA GLN A 141 -15.31 21.55 -1.41
C GLN A 141 -13.87 21.21 -1.76
N LEU A 142 -13.43 21.55 -2.97
CA LEU A 142 -12.04 21.39 -3.39
C LEU A 142 -11.23 22.65 -3.05
N VAL A 143 -10.14 22.45 -2.32
CA VAL A 143 -9.14 23.49 -2.05
C VAL A 143 -7.79 23.02 -2.62
N GLN A 144 -7.26 23.77 -3.59
CA GLN A 144 -6.00 23.43 -4.24
C GLN A 144 -4.87 24.36 -3.77
N LEU A 145 -3.74 23.77 -3.36
CA LEU A 145 -2.48 24.45 -3.12
C LEU A 145 -1.64 24.37 -4.39
N THR A 146 -1.67 25.43 -5.20
CA THR A 146 -1.07 25.43 -6.55
C THR A 146 0.42 25.78 -6.57
N HIS A 147 0.99 26.24 -5.46
CA HIS A 147 2.39 26.64 -5.38
C HIS A 147 3.15 25.79 -4.38
N ARG A 148 4.32 25.31 -4.78
CA ARG A 148 5.25 24.63 -3.86
C ARG A 148 5.83 25.63 -2.85
N TYR A 149 6.05 25.15 -1.64
CA TYR A 149 6.78 25.93 -0.64
C TYR A 149 8.18 26.28 -1.16
N GLY A 150 8.51 27.57 -1.13
CA GLY A 150 9.79 28.08 -1.64
C GLY A 150 9.89 28.24 -3.16
N GLY A 151 8.81 28.04 -3.94
CA GLY A 151 8.77 28.30 -5.40
C GLY A 151 9.68 27.40 -6.25
N ARG A 152 10.11 26.24 -5.74
CA ARG A 152 11.07 25.35 -6.40
C ARG A 152 10.45 24.57 -7.57
N PRO A 153 11.22 24.36 -8.67
CA PRO A 153 10.75 23.56 -9.79
C PRO A 153 10.54 22.09 -9.39
N LEU A 154 9.77 21.39 -10.17
CA LEU A 154 9.66 19.93 -10.07
C LEU A 154 10.96 19.27 -10.53
N PRO A 155 11.36 18.13 -9.93
CA PRO A 155 12.44 17.32 -10.45
C PRO A 155 12.17 16.89 -11.90
N SER A 156 13.23 16.74 -12.70
CA SER A 156 13.12 16.11 -14.01
C SER A 156 12.84 14.62 -13.85
N VAL A 157 12.02 14.07 -14.74
CA VAL A 157 11.70 12.63 -14.77
C VAL A 157 12.06 12.07 -16.12
N ASP A 158 12.90 11.04 -16.11
CA ASP A 158 13.28 10.31 -17.31
C ASP A 158 12.88 8.84 -17.20
N PHE A 159 12.46 8.26 -18.31
CA PHE A 159 12.16 6.83 -18.41
C PHE A 159 13.32 6.08 -19.06
N ILE A 160 13.57 4.87 -18.56
CA ILE A 160 14.55 3.94 -19.12
C ILE A 160 13.80 2.71 -19.62
N ASP A 161 13.89 2.44 -20.94
CA ASP A 161 13.27 1.24 -21.52
C ASP A 161 14.13 0.00 -21.23
N MET A 162 13.68 -0.83 -20.32
CA MET A 162 14.38 -2.05 -19.92
C MET A 162 14.39 -3.11 -21.04
N ARG A 163 13.54 -3.02 -22.05
CA ARG A 163 13.61 -3.90 -23.24
C ARG A 163 14.80 -3.53 -24.10
N ALA A 164 15.06 -2.22 -24.24
CA ALA A 164 16.24 -1.73 -24.97
C ALA A 164 17.55 -2.10 -24.23
N GLU A 165 17.57 -2.00 -22.90
CA GLU A 165 18.70 -2.45 -22.07
C GLU A 165 18.98 -3.94 -22.28
N LEU A 166 17.95 -4.78 -22.24
CA LEU A 166 18.08 -6.23 -22.48
C LEU A 166 18.58 -6.52 -23.90
N ALA A 167 18.05 -5.84 -24.91
CA ALA A 167 18.48 -5.99 -26.31
C ALA A 167 19.94 -5.54 -26.52
N ALA A 168 20.41 -4.57 -25.73
CA ALA A 168 21.80 -4.13 -25.72
C ALA A 168 22.74 -5.05 -24.91
N GLY A 169 22.23 -6.17 -24.37
CA GLY A 169 23.01 -7.17 -23.65
C GLY A 169 23.13 -6.91 -22.15
N ASN A 170 22.33 -6.03 -21.56
CA ASN A 170 22.25 -5.83 -20.12
C ASN A 170 21.07 -6.64 -19.51
N PRO A 171 21.30 -7.83 -18.95
CA PRO A 171 20.27 -8.65 -18.32
C PRO A 171 19.98 -8.25 -16.87
N ARG A 172 20.64 -7.19 -16.36
CA ARG A 172 20.58 -6.75 -14.96
C ARG A 172 19.28 -5.97 -14.67
N GLU A 173 18.93 -5.91 -13.42
CA GLU A 173 17.81 -5.09 -12.94
C GLU A 173 18.13 -3.60 -12.94
N VAL A 174 19.40 -3.27 -12.77
CA VAL A 174 19.89 -1.90 -12.82
C VAL A 174 20.37 -1.59 -14.25
N SER A 175 19.78 -0.57 -14.86
CA SER A 175 20.19 -0.11 -16.18
C SER A 175 21.58 0.52 -16.16
N VAL A 176 22.28 0.48 -17.29
CA VAL A 176 23.60 1.13 -17.44
C VAL A 176 23.52 2.63 -17.13
N ARG A 177 22.44 3.29 -17.55
CA ARG A 177 22.24 4.71 -17.28
C ARG A 177 22.06 4.98 -15.78
N LEU A 178 21.22 4.20 -15.07
CA LEU A 178 21.01 4.38 -13.64
C LEU A 178 22.29 4.15 -12.86
N ALA A 179 23.05 3.10 -13.19
CA ALA A 179 24.34 2.82 -12.56
C ALA A 179 25.33 3.98 -12.71
N ARG A 180 25.42 4.57 -13.91
CA ARG A 180 26.27 5.73 -14.16
C ARG A 180 25.87 6.95 -13.34
N GLU A 181 24.57 7.28 -13.30
CA GLU A 181 24.10 8.45 -12.54
C GLU A 181 24.21 8.25 -11.00
N LEU A 182 24.12 7.01 -10.52
CA LEU A 182 24.42 6.68 -9.12
C LEU A 182 25.90 6.90 -8.78
N GLN A 183 26.81 6.51 -9.71
CA GLN A 183 28.24 6.75 -9.54
C GLN A 183 28.55 8.25 -9.54
N GLU A 184 27.98 9.02 -10.48
CA GLU A 184 28.12 10.48 -10.53
C GLU A 184 27.67 11.15 -9.22
N ASN A 185 26.54 10.71 -8.63
CA ASN A 185 26.08 11.21 -7.34
C ASN A 185 27.06 10.88 -6.22
N LEU A 186 27.57 9.65 -6.21
CA LEU A 186 28.55 9.21 -5.22
C LEU A 186 29.82 10.06 -5.29
N ASP A 187 30.35 10.29 -6.50
CA ASP A 187 31.54 11.08 -6.73
C ASP A 187 31.37 12.54 -6.30
N ASN A 188 30.14 13.07 -6.43
CA ASN A 188 29.77 14.42 -5.98
C ASN A 188 29.46 14.53 -4.49
N GLY A 189 29.46 13.42 -3.73
CA GLY A 189 29.05 13.38 -2.33
C GLY A 189 27.56 13.66 -2.12
N GLU A 190 26.73 13.38 -3.13
CA GLU A 190 25.28 13.49 -3.09
C GLU A 190 24.65 12.15 -2.70
N GLN A 191 23.40 12.18 -2.25
CA GLN A 191 22.66 10.98 -1.85
C GLN A 191 21.62 10.57 -2.90
N SER A 192 21.37 9.27 -2.96
CA SER A 192 20.39 8.68 -3.87
C SER A 192 19.36 7.84 -3.10
N ILE A 193 18.11 7.82 -3.61
CA ILE A 193 17.07 6.90 -3.13
C ILE A 193 16.72 5.94 -4.26
N LEU A 194 16.74 4.65 -3.98
CA LEU A 194 16.26 3.62 -4.89
C LEU A 194 15.00 2.98 -4.33
N LEU A 195 13.91 3.14 -5.07
CA LEU A 195 12.62 2.56 -4.75
C LEU A 195 12.42 1.27 -5.53
N LEU A 196 12.25 0.17 -4.79
CA LEU A 196 11.79 -1.09 -5.34
C LEU A 196 10.30 -1.27 -5.07
N ASN A 197 9.52 -1.42 -6.11
CA ASN A 197 8.07 -1.63 -5.94
C ASN A 197 7.71 -3.06 -5.50
N ARG A 198 8.63 -3.96 -5.31
CA ARG A 198 8.36 -5.31 -4.82
C ARG A 198 8.66 -5.39 -3.32
N ARG A 199 7.67 -5.71 -2.50
CA ARG A 199 7.87 -6.02 -1.08
C ARG A 199 8.76 -7.27 -0.97
N GLY A 200 10.01 -7.09 -0.59
CA GLY A 200 10.99 -8.13 -0.27
C GLY A 200 11.50 -8.89 -1.51
N TYR A 201 12.79 -9.17 -1.48
CA TYR A 201 13.42 -10.15 -2.35
C TYR A 201 12.82 -11.52 -2.04
N ARG A 202 11.86 -11.92 -2.81
CA ARG A 202 11.40 -13.31 -2.77
C ARG A 202 12.14 -14.06 -3.84
N THR A 203 13.30 -14.60 -3.49
CA THR A 203 13.90 -15.63 -4.30
C THR A 203 12.96 -16.80 -4.30
N ILE A 204 12.32 -17.04 -5.43
CA ILE A 204 11.40 -18.16 -5.61
C ILE A 204 12.11 -19.27 -6.39
N GLY A 205 11.78 -20.51 -6.06
CA GLY A 205 12.21 -21.62 -6.90
C GLY A 205 11.38 -21.67 -8.18
N MET A 206 12.03 -21.44 -9.35
CA MET A 206 11.37 -21.49 -10.65
C MET A 206 12.13 -22.42 -11.60
N CYS A 207 11.40 -23.22 -12.36
CA CYS A 207 11.98 -24.07 -13.39
C CYS A 207 12.45 -23.22 -14.59
N THR A 208 13.72 -23.41 -14.98
CA THR A 208 14.30 -22.72 -16.15
C THR A 208 13.78 -23.22 -17.48
N THR A 209 13.16 -24.42 -17.52
CA THR A 209 12.65 -25.06 -18.74
C THR A 209 11.17 -24.73 -18.98
N CYS A 210 10.29 -24.94 -17.99
CA CYS A 210 8.83 -24.79 -18.16
C CYS A 210 8.22 -23.60 -17.41
N GLY A 211 9.02 -22.82 -16.65
CA GLY A 211 8.52 -21.68 -15.88
C GLY A 211 7.71 -22.05 -14.63
N HIS A 212 7.60 -23.35 -14.28
CA HIS A 212 6.88 -23.76 -13.07
C HIS A 212 7.51 -23.14 -11.82
N VAL A 213 6.66 -22.54 -10.98
CA VAL A 213 7.06 -21.93 -9.71
C VAL A 213 6.71 -22.87 -8.56
N LEU A 214 7.67 -23.15 -7.67
CA LEU A 214 7.44 -23.96 -6.48
C LEU A 214 6.48 -23.23 -5.52
N LYS A 215 5.34 -23.85 -5.24
CA LYS A 215 4.29 -23.30 -4.39
C LYS A 215 4.17 -24.05 -3.06
N CYS A 216 3.72 -23.34 -2.03
CA CYS A 216 3.38 -23.95 -0.75
C CYS A 216 2.20 -24.92 -0.92
N PRO A 217 2.30 -26.16 -0.45
CA PRO A 217 1.18 -27.11 -0.53
C PRO A 217 -0.03 -26.67 0.29
N ASN A 218 0.17 -25.90 1.35
CA ASN A 218 -0.88 -25.43 2.25
C ASN A 218 -1.55 -24.13 1.81
N CYS A 219 -0.83 -23.29 1.03
CA CYS A 219 -1.24 -21.90 0.78
C CYS A 219 -1.28 -21.52 -0.69
N SER A 220 -0.84 -22.38 -1.61
CA SER A 220 -0.74 -22.12 -3.06
C SER A 220 0.03 -20.85 -3.46
N VAL A 221 0.73 -20.21 -2.52
CA VAL A 221 1.62 -19.08 -2.81
C VAL A 221 3.02 -19.57 -3.14
N PRO A 222 3.81 -18.83 -3.92
CA PRO A 222 5.21 -19.15 -4.11
C PRO A 222 5.96 -19.29 -2.79
N LEU A 223 6.79 -20.34 -2.69
CA LEU A 223 7.72 -20.51 -1.59
C LEU A 223 8.92 -19.56 -1.77
N VAL A 224 9.35 -18.94 -0.68
CA VAL A 224 10.46 -18.00 -0.65
C VAL A 224 11.74 -18.72 -0.22
N TYR A 225 12.80 -18.58 -1.01
CA TYR A 225 14.11 -19.11 -0.65
C TYR A 225 14.83 -18.18 0.32
N HIS A 226 15.28 -18.74 1.43
CA HIS A 226 16.09 -18.06 2.43
C HIS A 226 17.54 -18.53 2.34
N LYS A 227 18.42 -17.68 1.78
CA LYS A 227 19.83 -17.97 1.55
C LYS A 227 20.58 -18.41 2.83
N PRO A 228 20.38 -17.75 4.00
CA PRO A 228 21.06 -18.15 5.24
C PRO A 228 20.69 -19.55 5.74
N GLN A 229 19.46 -19.96 5.51
CA GLN A 229 18.91 -21.24 5.96
C GLN A 229 18.96 -22.33 4.88
N GLN A 230 19.30 -21.95 3.64
CA GLN A 230 19.22 -22.81 2.44
C GLN A 230 17.92 -23.61 2.36
N ALA A 231 16.81 -22.95 2.64
CA ALA A 231 15.47 -23.53 2.72
C ALA A 231 14.45 -22.68 1.99
N LEU A 232 13.36 -23.30 1.53
CA LEU A 232 12.17 -22.59 1.07
C LEU A 232 11.19 -22.45 2.22
N LEU A 233 10.67 -21.25 2.44
CA LEU A 233 9.73 -20.93 3.51
C LEU A 233 8.44 -20.31 2.97
N CYS A 234 7.30 -20.72 3.50
CA CYS A 234 6.03 -20.05 3.32
C CYS A 234 5.79 -19.02 4.42
N HIS A 235 5.81 -17.72 4.09
CA HIS A 235 5.56 -16.64 5.06
C HIS A 235 4.11 -16.53 5.56
N HIS A 236 3.19 -17.34 5.00
CA HIS A 236 1.79 -17.36 5.46
C HIS A 236 1.53 -18.42 6.53
N CYS A 237 2.13 -19.62 6.39
CA CYS A 237 1.87 -20.73 7.32
C CYS A 237 3.12 -21.32 7.97
N GLY A 238 4.33 -20.80 7.66
CA GLY A 238 5.59 -21.31 8.22
C GLY A 238 6.06 -22.65 7.61
N HIS A 239 5.38 -23.20 6.59
CA HIS A 239 5.81 -24.43 5.94
C HIS A 239 7.21 -24.26 5.35
N THR A 240 8.12 -25.18 5.70
CA THR A 240 9.53 -25.15 5.27
C THR A 240 9.85 -26.38 4.44
N VAL A 241 10.56 -26.18 3.33
CA VAL A 241 11.07 -27.26 2.47
C VAL A 241 12.59 -27.28 2.54
N HIS A 242 13.12 -28.38 3.04
CA HIS A 242 14.55 -28.65 3.11
C HIS A 242 14.78 -30.17 2.94
N PRO A 243 15.72 -30.63 2.11
CA PRO A 243 16.63 -29.88 1.26
C PRO A 243 15.94 -29.21 0.07
N LEU A 244 16.65 -28.27 -0.58
CA LEU A 244 16.12 -27.55 -1.75
C LEU A 244 15.89 -28.52 -2.93
N PRO A 245 14.72 -28.51 -3.56
CA PRO A 245 14.47 -29.28 -4.79
C PRO A 245 15.41 -28.84 -5.92
N GLN A 246 16.14 -29.77 -6.51
CA GLN A 246 17.06 -29.49 -7.63
C GLN A 246 16.35 -29.61 -8.98
N THR A 247 15.29 -30.40 -9.05
CA THR A 247 14.57 -30.73 -10.28
C THR A 247 13.11 -30.32 -10.17
N CYS A 248 12.55 -29.91 -11.31
CA CYS A 248 11.15 -29.51 -11.41
C CYS A 248 10.22 -30.74 -11.27
N PRO A 249 9.19 -30.67 -10.41
CA PRO A 249 8.23 -31.76 -10.27
C PRO A 249 7.37 -31.98 -11.52
N GLU A 250 7.22 -30.96 -12.40
CA GLU A 250 6.37 -31.05 -13.59
C GLU A 250 7.12 -31.60 -14.82
N CYS A 251 8.38 -31.17 -15.04
CA CYS A 251 9.09 -31.49 -16.27
C CYS A 251 10.49 -32.08 -16.08
N GLY A 252 10.95 -32.26 -14.83
CA GLY A 252 12.30 -32.75 -14.52
C GLY A 252 13.43 -31.71 -14.80
N GLY A 253 13.13 -30.52 -15.33
CA GLY A 253 14.11 -29.49 -15.61
C GLY A 253 14.74 -28.89 -14.34
N LYS A 254 15.81 -28.11 -14.52
CA LYS A 254 16.55 -27.50 -13.40
C LYS A 254 15.73 -26.41 -12.72
N ILE A 255 15.71 -26.38 -11.38
CA ILE A 255 15.15 -25.28 -10.60
C ILE A 255 16.23 -24.24 -10.37
N SER A 256 15.90 -22.99 -10.70
CA SER A 256 16.70 -21.81 -10.35
C SER A 256 16.10 -21.12 -9.13
N TYR A 257 16.95 -20.75 -8.19
CA TYR A 257 16.63 -19.94 -7.01
C TYR A 257 17.15 -18.52 -7.24
N SER A 258 16.62 -17.88 -8.28
CA SER A 258 16.90 -16.48 -8.60
C SER A 258 15.60 -15.70 -8.56
N GLY A 259 15.63 -14.47 -8.16
CA GLY A 259 14.45 -13.63 -8.12
C GLY A 259 14.84 -12.16 -8.15
N PHE A 260 13.87 -11.33 -8.48
CA PHE A 260 13.98 -9.88 -8.49
C PHE A 260 13.68 -9.34 -7.09
N GLY A 261 14.54 -8.54 -6.51
CA GLY A 261 14.29 -7.95 -5.20
C GLY A 261 15.43 -7.12 -4.64
N THR A 262 15.25 -6.54 -3.44
CA THR A 262 16.21 -5.64 -2.80
C THR A 262 17.60 -6.24 -2.62
N GLN A 263 17.71 -7.51 -2.29
CA GLN A 263 19.00 -8.18 -2.06
C GLN A 263 19.83 -8.33 -3.34
N ARG A 264 19.17 -8.65 -4.46
CA ARG A 264 19.86 -8.78 -5.75
C ARG A 264 20.31 -7.43 -6.30
N VAL A 265 19.45 -6.41 -6.19
CA VAL A 265 19.84 -5.04 -6.56
C VAL A 265 21.02 -4.56 -5.68
N GLU A 266 21.05 -4.93 -4.41
CA GLU A 266 22.17 -4.64 -3.51
C GLU A 266 23.45 -5.36 -3.96
N GLU A 267 23.40 -6.64 -4.32
CA GLU A 267 24.54 -7.39 -4.86
C GLU A 267 25.02 -6.78 -6.19
N GLU A 268 24.12 -6.43 -7.11
CA GLU A 268 24.44 -5.76 -8.38
C GLU A 268 25.05 -4.37 -8.17
N LEU A 269 24.52 -3.59 -7.21
CA LEU A 269 25.08 -2.28 -6.86
C LEU A 269 26.48 -2.39 -6.23
N ALA A 270 26.72 -3.42 -5.42
CA ALA A 270 28.04 -3.66 -4.85
C ALA A 270 29.09 -3.99 -5.90
N GLU A 271 28.72 -4.70 -6.99
CA GLU A 271 29.59 -4.98 -8.13
C GLU A 271 29.84 -3.74 -9.01
N LEU A 272 28.80 -2.93 -9.23
CA LEU A 272 28.87 -1.76 -10.11
C LEU A 272 29.52 -0.54 -9.43
N LEU A 273 29.38 -0.42 -8.10
CA LEU A 273 29.78 0.74 -7.32
C LEU A 273 30.66 0.32 -6.13
N PRO A 274 31.91 -0.10 -6.32
CA PRO A 274 32.76 -0.64 -5.26
C PRO A 274 33.08 0.36 -4.14
N GLY A 275 32.81 1.64 -4.31
CA GLY A 275 32.96 2.69 -3.30
C GLY A 275 31.68 3.03 -2.53
N ALA A 276 30.50 2.51 -2.91
CA ALA A 276 29.25 2.74 -2.21
C ALA A 276 29.20 1.98 -0.87
N ARG A 277 28.56 2.59 0.13
CA ARG A 277 28.58 2.08 1.51
C ARG A 277 27.33 1.27 1.82
N ILE A 278 27.43 -0.05 1.77
CA ILE A 278 26.33 -0.99 2.06
C ILE A 278 26.37 -1.39 3.54
N LEU A 279 25.25 -1.36 4.21
CA LEU A 279 25.09 -1.90 5.56
C LEU A 279 23.82 -2.74 5.66
N GLU A 280 23.97 -4.04 5.71
CA GLU A 280 22.97 -4.91 6.30
C GLU A 280 23.05 -4.81 7.82
N LEU A 281 21.89 -4.78 8.50
CA LEU A 281 21.83 -4.79 9.97
C LEU A 281 22.36 -6.09 10.60
N ALA A 282 22.82 -7.03 9.80
CA ALA A 282 23.28 -8.33 10.27
C ALA A 282 24.74 -8.67 9.92
N GLU A 283 25.33 -8.17 8.86
CA GLU A 283 26.71 -8.51 8.48
C GLU A 283 27.35 -7.40 7.65
N LEU A 284 28.46 -6.90 8.16
CA LEU A 284 29.33 -5.92 7.51
C LEU A 284 30.05 -6.54 6.31
N LEU A 285 29.68 -6.12 5.11
CA LEU A 285 30.54 -6.30 3.93
C LEU A 285 31.54 -5.13 3.89
N PRO A 286 32.85 -5.38 3.98
CA PRO A 286 33.84 -4.31 4.01
C PRO A 286 33.85 -3.53 2.70
N GLY A 287 33.49 -2.26 2.74
CA GLY A 287 33.75 -1.29 1.66
C GLY A 287 32.55 -0.59 1.02
N ALA A 288 31.31 -0.99 1.30
CA ALA A 288 30.13 -0.38 0.66
C ALA A 288 29.09 0.09 1.69
N ARG A 289 28.38 1.23 1.44
CA ARG A 289 27.41 1.83 2.37
C ARG A 289 26.03 2.06 1.71
N ILE A 290 25.28 0.99 1.50
CA ILE A 290 23.86 1.09 1.11
C ILE A 290 23.01 0.77 2.33
N LEU A 291 22.08 1.64 2.68
CA LEU A 291 21.09 1.40 3.72
C LEU A 291 19.86 0.77 3.11
N ARG A 292 19.57 -0.45 3.50
CA ARG A 292 18.37 -1.17 3.07
C ARG A 292 17.24 -1.02 4.09
N MET A 293 16.05 -0.60 3.61
CA MET A 293 14.85 -0.47 4.41
C MET A 293 13.70 -1.26 3.81
N ASP A 294 13.33 -2.34 4.47
CA ASP A 294 12.13 -3.11 4.19
C ASP A 294 11.38 -3.47 5.49
N GLN A 295 10.24 -4.14 5.34
CA GLN A 295 9.40 -4.50 6.47
C GLN A 295 10.09 -5.45 7.46
N ASP A 296 11.00 -6.30 6.98
CA ASP A 296 11.73 -7.28 7.79
C ASP A 296 12.86 -6.60 8.57
N SER A 297 13.57 -5.64 7.96
CA SER A 297 14.66 -4.88 8.60
C SER A 297 14.15 -3.88 9.64
N THR A 298 12.87 -3.49 9.59
CA THR A 298 12.25 -2.48 10.47
C THR A 298 11.37 -3.07 11.58
N SER A 299 11.41 -4.37 11.80
CA SER A 299 10.57 -5.08 12.79
C SER A 299 10.84 -4.70 14.25
N ARG A 300 11.99 -4.12 14.57
CA ARG A 300 12.32 -3.65 15.92
C ARG A 300 11.78 -2.24 16.12
N LYS A 301 11.19 -1.99 17.30
CA LYS A 301 10.76 -0.65 17.74
C LYS A 301 11.97 0.31 17.60
N ASP A 302 11.74 1.44 16.96
CA ASP A 302 12.73 2.50 16.70
C ASP A 302 13.81 2.22 15.62
N ALA A 303 13.90 1.01 15.04
CA ALA A 303 14.88 0.71 14.00
C ALA A 303 14.71 1.62 12.77
N HIS A 304 13.49 1.81 12.33
CA HIS A 304 13.15 2.69 11.20
C HIS A 304 13.64 4.13 11.40
N GLU A 305 13.38 4.73 12.58
CA GLU A 305 13.81 6.10 12.89
C GLU A 305 15.34 6.22 12.96
N THR A 306 16.00 5.25 13.57
CA THR A 306 17.45 5.21 13.67
C THR A 306 18.09 5.16 12.29
N MET A 307 17.62 4.28 11.41
CA MET A 307 18.12 4.13 10.04
C MET A 307 17.96 5.42 9.23
N LEU A 308 16.82 6.07 9.33
CA LEU A 308 16.59 7.33 8.63
C LEU A 308 17.45 8.49 9.18
N ALA A 309 17.64 8.52 10.49
CA ALA A 309 18.54 9.50 11.12
C ALA A 309 19.99 9.28 10.69
N GLN A 310 20.43 8.04 10.51
CA GLN A 310 21.76 7.71 10.01
C GLN A 310 21.91 8.15 8.54
N PHE A 311 20.92 7.89 7.69
CA PHE A 311 20.94 8.35 6.30
C PHE A 311 20.96 9.90 6.24
N ALA A 312 20.16 10.57 7.05
CA ALA A 312 20.15 12.04 7.14
C ALA A 312 21.49 12.63 7.58
N ARG A 313 22.29 11.91 8.40
CA ARG A 313 23.64 12.33 8.84
C ARG A 313 24.74 11.96 7.83
N HIS A 314 24.38 11.50 6.63
CA HIS A 314 25.36 11.06 5.63
C HIS A 314 26.23 9.85 6.04
N GLU A 315 25.74 8.99 6.91
CA GLU A 315 26.41 7.73 7.19
C GLU A 315 26.29 6.76 6.00
N TYR A 316 25.32 7.02 5.11
CA TYR A 316 25.03 6.24 3.89
C TYR A 316 24.81 7.15 2.68
N ASP A 317 25.14 6.63 1.50
CA ASP A 317 25.08 7.34 0.24
C ASP A 317 23.81 6.97 -0.56
N ILE A 318 23.36 5.71 -0.44
CA ILE A 318 22.20 5.19 -1.14
C ILE A 318 21.21 4.60 -0.11
N LEU A 319 19.97 5.03 -0.18
CA LEU A 319 18.84 4.44 0.55
C LEU A 319 18.04 3.56 -0.40
N LEU A 320 18.09 2.25 -0.18
CA LEU A 320 17.36 1.25 -0.95
C LEU A 320 16.17 0.74 -0.16
N GLY A 321 14.96 0.80 -0.71
CA GLY A 321 13.82 0.27 0.01
C GLY A 321 12.55 0.19 -0.82
N THR A 322 11.47 -0.27 -0.16
CA THR A 322 10.13 -0.33 -0.74
C THR A 322 9.38 1.00 -0.56
N GLN A 323 8.09 1.03 -0.75
CA GLN A 323 7.25 2.23 -0.60
C GLN A 323 7.47 3.01 0.71
N MET A 324 8.08 2.39 1.73
CA MET A 324 8.41 3.06 3.00
C MET A 324 9.39 4.22 2.82
N VAL A 325 10.35 4.12 1.89
CA VAL A 325 11.33 5.20 1.62
C VAL A 325 10.75 6.36 0.80
N ALA A 326 9.60 6.14 0.16
CA ALA A 326 8.91 7.18 -0.60
C ALA A 326 8.16 8.19 0.28
N LYS A 327 7.98 7.91 1.59
CA LYS A 327 7.05 8.63 2.46
C LYS A 327 7.71 9.37 3.61
N GLY A 328 7.20 10.55 3.92
CA GLY A 328 7.42 11.25 5.20
C GLY A 328 8.77 11.91 5.44
N LEU A 329 9.77 11.79 4.55
CA LEU A 329 11.13 12.21 4.82
C LEU A 329 11.62 13.30 3.88
N ASP A 330 12.41 14.20 4.44
CA ASP A 330 13.05 15.29 3.72
C ASP A 330 14.57 15.19 3.92
N PHE A 331 15.30 14.90 2.84
CA PHE A 331 16.75 14.78 2.85
C PHE A 331 17.35 15.84 1.94
N GLU A 332 18.17 16.72 2.50
CA GLU A 332 18.69 17.88 1.78
C GLU A 332 19.63 17.53 0.63
N LYS A 333 20.32 16.39 0.70
CA LYS A 333 21.33 15.98 -0.28
C LYS A 333 20.86 14.90 -1.25
N VAL A 334 19.60 14.52 -1.19
CA VAL A 334 19.02 13.58 -2.17
C VAL A 334 18.70 14.31 -3.46
N THR A 335 19.48 14.04 -4.49
CA THR A 335 19.35 14.63 -5.83
C THR A 335 18.89 13.64 -6.88
N LEU A 336 19.08 12.32 -6.65
CA LEU A 336 18.67 11.25 -7.55
C LEU A 336 17.70 10.29 -6.88
N VAL A 337 16.60 9.99 -7.59
CA VAL A 337 15.66 8.94 -7.19
C VAL A 337 15.50 7.94 -8.33
N GLY A 338 15.82 6.67 -8.08
CA GLY A 338 15.60 5.56 -9.00
C GLY A 338 14.35 4.76 -8.64
N VAL A 339 13.49 4.46 -9.61
CA VAL A 339 12.32 3.60 -9.43
C VAL A 339 12.48 2.34 -10.25
N LEU A 340 12.49 1.19 -9.58
CA LEU A 340 12.66 -0.12 -10.18
C LEU A 340 11.39 -0.97 -9.99
N GLY A 341 11.07 -1.81 -10.98
CA GLY A 341 9.98 -2.78 -10.90
C GLY A 341 8.57 -2.17 -10.87
N ILE A 342 8.38 -0.97 -11.43
CA ILE A 342 7.07 -0.29 -11.48
C ILE A 342 6.03 -1.07 -12.27
N ASP A 343 6.45 -1.86 -13.25
CA ASP A 343 5.59 -2.64 -14.14
C ASP A 343 4.75 -3.65 -13.34
N SER A 344 5.29 -4.20 -12.26
CA SER A 344 4.56 -5.15 -11.41
C SER A 344 3.35 -4.51 -10.72
N LEU A 345 3.38 -3.21 -10.47
CA LEU A 345 2.25 -2.45 -9.95
C LEU A 345 1.33 -2.01 -11.08
N LEU A 346 1.90 -1.57 -12.21
CA LEU A 346 1.15 -1.11 -13.39
C LEU A 346 0.25 -2.21 -13.96
N PHE A 347 0.78 -3.45 -14.04
CA PHE A 347 0.04 -4.63 -14.49
C PHE A 347 -0.52 -5.46 -13.32
N GLY A 348 -0.56 -4.87 -12.13
CA GLY A 348 -1.14 -5.49 -10.94
C GLY A 348 -2.64 -5.74 -11.08
N GLN A 349 -3.14 -6.68 -10.27
CA GLN A 349 -4.57 -6.94 -10.24
C GLN A 349 -5.31 -5.89 -9.40
N GLY A 350 -6.50 -5.51 -9.86
CA GLY A 350 -7.36 -4.56 -9.19
C GLY A 350 -7.57 -3.26 -9.97
N PHE A 351 -8.71 -2.65 -9.77
CA PHE A 351 -9.09 -1.42 -10.49
C PHE A 351 -8.31 -0.17 -10.02
N ARG A 352 -7.58 -0.26 -8.90
CA ARG A 352 -6.75 0.82 -8.34
C ARG A 352 -5.29 0.77 -8.78
N ALA A 353 -4.89 -0.17 -9.63
CA ALA A 353 -3.49 -0.34 -10.03
C ALA A 353 -2.89 0.96 -10.60
N TYR A 354 -3.60 1.62 -11.51
CA TYR A 354 -3.17 2.87 -12.12
C TYR A 354 -3.10 4.04 -11.14
N GLU A 355 -4.07 4.15 -10.24
CA GLU A 355 -4.10 5.12 -9.15
C GLU A 355 -2.89 4.95 -8.22
N SER A 356 -2.57 3.70 -7.87
CA SER A 356 -1.41 3.37 -7.04
C SER A 356 -0.08 3.71 -7.71
N VAL A 357 0.05 3.45 -9.02
CA VAL A 357 1.24 3.81 -9.81
C VAL A 357 1.40 5.32 -9.87
N PHE A 358 0.30 6.03 -10.21
CA PHE A 358 0.32 7.50 -10.28
C PHE A 358 0.73 8.11 -8.95
N SER A 359 0.13 7.67 -7.85
CA SER A 359 0.44 8.15 -6.51
C SER A 359 1.89 7.87 -6.13
N LEU A 360 2.38 6.65 -6.36
CA LEU A 360 3.75 6.26 -6.03
C LEU A 360 4.78 7.12 -6.78
N ILE A 361 4.64 7.26 -8.10
CA ILE A 361 5.57 8.05 -8.90
C ILE A 361 5.54 9.52 -8.46
N THR A 362 4.36 10.10 -8.27
CA THR A 362 4.22 11.50 -7.82
C THR A 362 4.88 11.73 -6.46
N GLN A 363 4.70 10.80 -5.51
CA GLN A 363 5.32 10.88 -4.18
C GLN A 363 6.84 10.78 -4.26
N VAL A 364 7.36 9.87 -5.07
CA VAL A 364 8.80 9.61 -5.23
C VAL A 364 9.49 10.78 -5.95
N VAL A 365 8.93 11.24 -7.06
CA VAL A 365 9.41 12.42 -7.78
C VAL A 365 9.44 13.65 -6.85
N GLY A 366 8.44 13.79 -6.00
CA GLY A 366 8.37 14.84 -5.00
C GLY A 366 9.51 14.84 -3.97
N ARG A 367 10.33 13.78 -3.86
CA ARG A 367 11.45 13.68 -2.90
C ARG A 367 12.75 14.27 -3.42
N GLY A 368 13.01 14.20 -4.72
CA GLY A 368 14.20 14.81 -5.30
C GLY A 368 14.15 16.35 -5.29
N GLY A 369 15.30 17.00 -5.09
CA GLY A 369 15.43 18.45 -5.32
C GLY A 369 14.74 19.33 -4.29
N ARG A 370 14.70 18.94 -3.02
CA ARG A 370 14.20 19.80 -1.93
C ARG A 370 15.24 20.75 -1.36
N ALA A 371 16.53 20.52 -1.65
CA ALA A 371 17.65 21.42 -1.36
C ALA A 371 17.88 22.43 -2.49
N ALA A 372 19.03 23.08 -2.49
CA ALA A 372 19.43 24.02 -3.53
C ALA A 372 19.70 23.38 -4.90
N LEU A 373 19.94 22.04 -4.93
CA LEU A 373 20.25 21.29 -6.14
C LEU A 373 18.96 20.76 -6.81
N PRO A 374 18.90 20.79 -8.16
CA PRO A 374 17.77 20.22 -8.88
C PRO A 374 17.72 18.70 -8.71
N GLY A 375 16.53 18.16 -8.41
CA GLY A 375 16.33 16.72 -8.30
C GLY A 375 16.10 16.07 -9.65
N ARG A 376 16.48 14.79 -9.77
CA ARG A 376 16.25 13.92 -10.93
C ARG A 376 15.57 12.64 -10.50
N ALA A 377 14.67 12.13 -11.33
CA ALA A 377 14.05 10.81 -11.12
C ALA A 377 14.23 9.95 -12.37
N LEU A 378 14.73 8.74 -12.20
CA LEU A 378 14.87 7.74 -13.26
C LEU A 378 13.90 6.58 -12.99
N ILE A 379 13.00 6.34 -13.93
CA ILE A 379 11.99 5.28 -13.81
C ILE A 379 12.30 4.18 -14.83
N GLN A 380 12.63 3.00 -14.34
CA GLN A 380 12.89 1.83 -15.18
C GLN A 380 11.58 1.07 -15.43
N THR A 381 11.25 0.87 -16.71
CA THR A 381 10.01 0.21 -17.12
C THR A 381 10.16 -0.44 -18.49
N THR A 382 9.33 -1.44 -18.77
CA THR A 382 9.23 -2.05 -20.11
C THR A 382 8.24 -1.31 -21.03
N VAL A 383 7.52 -0.32 -20.52
CA VAL A 383 6.47 0.42 -21.24
C VAL A 383 6.56 1.94 -20.98
N PRO A 384 7.68 2.58 -21.38
CA PRO A 384 7.94 3.99 -21.08
C PRO A 384 6.84 4.94 -21.58
N ASP A 385 6.18 4.60 -22.69
CA ASP A 385 5.14 5.43 -23.31
C ASP A 385 3.73 5.23 -22.69
N HIS A 386 3.61 4.44 -21.61
CA HIS A 386 2.31 4.19 -20.98
C HIS A 386 1.70 5.50 -20.43
N PRO A 387 0.43 5.85 -20.79
CA PRO A 387 -0.18 7.14 -20.45
C PRO A 387 -0.11 7.49 -18.96
N VAL A 388 -0.39 6.52 -18.08
CA VAL A 388 -0.34 6.71 -16.63
C VAL A 388 1.05 7.12 -16.15
N LEU A 389 2.10 6.53 -16.71
CA LEU A 389 3.50 6.86 -16.37
C LEU A 389 3.83 8.29 -16.81
N GLN A 390 3.44 8.67 -18.02
CA GLN A 390 3.67 10.00 -18.56
C GLN A 390 2.93 11.08 -17.77
N LEU A 391 1.66 10.85 -17.42
CA LEU A 391 0.87 11.75 -16.59
C LEU A 391 1.44 11.88 -15.17
N ALA A 392 1.92 10.77 -14.58
CA ALA A 392 2.53 10.79 -13.25
C ALA A 392 3.87 11.54 -13.26
N ALA A 393 4.70 11.37 -14.29
CA ALA A 393 5.94 12.11 -14.47
C ALA A 393 5.70 13.63 -14.59
N ALA A 394 4.67 14.00 -15.33
CA ALA A 394 4.23 15.40 -15.46
C ALA A 394 3.50 15.93 -14.20
N GLN A 395 3.21 15.09 -13.22
CA GLN A 395 2.35 15.37 -12.06
C GLN A 395 0.98 15.95 -12.46
N ASP A 396 0.47 15.54 -13.63
CA ASP A 396 -0.85 15.95 -14.12
C ASP A 396 -1.96 15.05 -13.55
N TYR A 397 -2.32 15.31 -12.30
CA TYR A 397 -3.41 14.59 -11.66
C TYR A 397 -4.76 14.82 -12.38
N LYS A 398 -5.01 16.00 -12.94
CA LYS A 398 -6.28 16.27 -13.65
C LYS A 398 -6.40 15.46 -14.93
N GLY A 399 -5.31 15.34 -15.68
CA GLY A 399 -5.23 14.47 -16.85
C GLY A 399 -5.49 13.01 -16.48
N PHE A 400 -4.77 12.50 -15.47
CA PHE A 400 -4.96 11.17 -14.94
C PHE A 400 -6.41 10.90 -14.51
N TYR A 401 -6.99 11.81 -13.71
CA TYR A 401 -8.38 11.68 -13.24
C TYR A 401 -9.38 11.58 -14.40
N ARG A 402 -9.24 12.37 -15.45
CA ARG A 402 -10.16 12.33 -16.61
C ARG A 402 -10.16 10.98 -17.31
N GLU A 403 -9.00 10.39 -17.49
CA GLU A 403 -8.88 9.05 -18.09
C GLU A 403 -9.43 7.98 -17.15
N GLU A 404 -9.02 8.01 -15.90
CA GLU A 404 -9.39 7.02 -14.89
C GLU A 404 -10.90 7.04 -14.60
N ILE A 405 -11.51 8.22 -14.42
CA ILE A 405 -12.94 8.33 -14.12
C ILE A 405 -13.81 7.86 -15.30
N THR A 406 -13.35 8.09 -16.53
CA THR A 406 -14.00 7.61 -17.74
C THR A 406 -14.00 6.09 -17.81
N PHE A 407 -12.84 5.47 -17.57
CA PHE A 407 -12.68 4.02 -17.48
C PHE A 407 -13.58 3.43 -16.39
N ARG A 408 -13.57 4.00 -15.18
CA ARG A 408 -14.38 3.52 -14.04
C ARG A 408 -15.89 3.62 -14.32
N ARG A 409 -16.33 4.67 -15.00
CA ARG A 409 -17.74 4.81 -15.40
C ARG A 409 -18.16 3.71 -16.37
N PHE A 410 -17.35 3.50 -17.40
CA PHE A 410 -17.63 2.48 -18.42
C PHE A 410 -17.61 1.05 -17.82
N SER A 411 -16.65 0.78 -16.96
CA SER A 411 -16.45 -0.54 -16.36
C SER A 411 -17.29 -0.78 -15.10
N LEU A 412 -18.10 0.19 -14.67
CA LEU A 412 -18.85 0.16 -13.41
C LEU A 412 -17.93 -0.16 -12.21
N TYR A 413 -16.94 0.73 -11.99
CA TYR A 413 -16.09 0.72 -10.82
C TYR A 413 -16.43 1.88 -9.86
N PRO A 414 -16.04 1.85 -8.58
CA PRO A 414 -16.20 2.99 -7.68
C PRO A 414 -15.63 4.29 -8.30
N PRO A 415 -16.33 5.43 -8.22
CA PRO A 415 -17.51 5.73 -7.39
C PRO A 415 -18.88 5.40 -8.01
N PHE A 416 -18.95 4.76 -9.18
CA PHE A 416 -20.22 4.48 -9.89
C PHE A 416 -20.94 3.23 -9.38
N CYS A 417 -20.27 2.41 -8.59
CA CYS A 417 -20.85 1.31 -7.83
C CYS A 417 -20.09 1.14 -6.51
N SER A 418 -20.57 0.25 -5.67
CA SER A 418 -19.84 -0.29 -4.53
C SER A 418 -19.39 -1.72 -4.84
N PHE A 419 -18.19 -2.09 -4.36
CA PHE A 419 -17.73 -3.47 -4.38
C PHE A 419 -18.05 -4.14 -3.05
N VAL A 420 -18.65 -5.32 -3.12
CA VAL A 420 -18.78 -6.22 -1.97
C VAL A 420 -18.24 -7.57 -2.38
N VAL A 421 -17.32 -8.12 -1.61
CA VAL A 421 -16.79 -9.45 -1.82
C VAL A 421 -17.41 -10.41 -0.81
N VAL A 422 -17.97 -11.51 -1.32
CA VAL A 422 -18.42 -12.63 -0.52
C VAL A 422 -17.40 -13.74 -0.67
N GLY A 423 -16.64 -14.01 0.39
CA GLY A 423 -15.60 -15.03 0.43
C GLY A 423 -16.11 -16.34 1.02
N PHE A 424 -15.64 -17.44 0.44
CA PHE A 424 -15.96 -18.81 0.86
C PHE A 424 -14.66 -19.54 1.18
N ILE A 425 -14.57 -20.12 2.37
CA ILE A 425 -13.36 -20.77 2.87
C ILE A 425 -13.71 -22.15 3.43
N GLY A 426 -12.95 -23.19 3.07
CA GLY A 426 -13.17 -24.54 3.55
C GLY A 426 -12.04 -25.49 3.17
N ASP A 427 -12.13 -26.72 3.68
CA ASP A 427 -11.04 -27.71 3.57
C ASP A 427 -11.03 -28.47 2.24
N GLN A 428 -12.16 -28.48 1.50
CA GLN A 428 -12.29 -29.17 0.22
C GLN A 428 -12.66 -28.19 -0.89
N GLU A 429 -11.85 -28.13 -1.94
CA GLU A 429 -12.01 -27.17 -3.04
C GLU A 429 -13.38 -27.27 -3.70
N GLY A 430 -13.80 -28.48 -4.08
CA GLY A 430 -15.08 -28.71 -4.73
C GLY A 430 -16.27 -28.27 -3.86
N ALA A 431 -16.22 -28.51 -2.56
CA ALA A 431 -17.26 -28.08 -1.63
C ALA A 431 -17.33 -26.56 -1.49
N VAL A 432 -16.17 -25.89 -1.45
CA VAL A 432 -16.09 -24.42 -1.40
C VAL A 432 -16.62 -23.78 -2.67
N PHE A 433 -16.27 -24.34 -3.83
CA PHE A 433 -16.79 -23.90 -5.12
C PHE A 433 -18.32 -24.05 -5.23
N ILE A 434 -18.85 -25.22 -4.84
CA ILE A 434 -20.30 -25.49 -4.83
C ILE A 434 -21.02 -24.54 -3.87
N ALA A 435 -20.45 -24.28 -2.68
CA ALA A 435 -20.99 -23.32 -1.72
C ALA A 435 -21.09 -21.90 -2.31
N ALA A 436 -20.03 -21.44 -2.97
CA ALA A 436 -20.01 -20.15 -3.65
C ALA A 436 -21.04 -20.08 -4.79
N GLN A 437 -21.12 -21.13 -5.61
CA GLN A 437 -22.08 -21.22 -6.71
C GLN A 437 -23.52 -21.20 -6.19
N ARG A 438 -23.81 -21.96 -5.13
CA ARG A 438 -25.15 -22.03 -4.53
C ARG A 438 -25.57 -20.70 -3.94
N PHE A 439 -24.67 -20.04 -3.19
CA PHE A 439 -24.93 -18.70 -2.66
C PHE A 439 -25.22 -17.70 -3.79
N GLY A 440 -24.41 -17.72 -4.86
CA GLY A 440 -24.63 -16.87 -6.04
C GLY A 440 -25.98 -17.10 -6.70
N ALA A 441 -26.44 -18.35 -6.80
CA ALA A 441 -27.74 -18.71 -7.35
C ALA A 441 -28.90 -18.20 -6.47
N LEU A 442 -28.81 -18.36 -5.14
CA LEU A 442 -29.79 -17.84 -4.19
C LEU A 442 -29.88 -16.31 -4.25
N LEU A 443 -28.71 -15.64 -4.25
CA LEU A 443 -28.65 -14.19 -4.36
C LEU A 443 -29.27 -13.71 -5.67
N GLY A 444 -29.03 -14.40 -6.78
CA GLY A 444 -29.64 -14.11 -8.08
C GLY A 444 -31.17 -14.28 -8.06
N GLN A 445 -31.67 -15.33 -7.42
CA GLN A 445 -33.11 -15.57 -7.26
C GLN A 445 -33.80 -14.49 -6.42
N HIS A 446 -33.21 -14.11 -5.27
CA HIS A 446 -33.74 -13.03 -4.43
C HIS A 446 -33.67 -11.67 -5.12
N ALA A 447 -32.59 -11.40 -5.85
CA ALA A 447 -32.42 -10.17 -6.62
C ALA A 447 -33.46 -10.04 -7.75
N ALA A 448 -33.80 -11.14 -8.43
CA ALA A 448 -34.84 -11.15 -9.48
C ALA A 448 -36.21 -10.75 -8.95
N GLN A 449 -36.51 -11.00 -7.68
CA GLN A 449 -37.75 -10.57 -7.02
C GLN A 449 -37.72 -9.09 -6.61
N LYS A 450 -36.56 -8.45 -6.65
CA LYS A 450 -36.31 -7.06 -6.22
C LYS A 450 -35.59 -6.26 -7.32
N PRO A 451 -36.20 -6.06 -8.51
CA PRO A 451 -35.52 -5.51 -9.69
C PRO A 451 -35.02 -4.06 -9.51
N ASN A 452 -35.50 -3.36 -8.49
CA ASN A 452 -35.05 -2.01 -8.15
C ASN A 452 -33.67 -1.95 -7.44
N ILE A 453 -33.11 -3.11 -7.04
CA ILE A 453 -31.79 -3.18 -6.44
C ILE A 453 -30.76 -3.45 -7.55
N PRO A 454 -29.92 -2.47 -7.91
CA PRO A 454 -28.91 -2.68 -8.93
C PRO A 454 -27.83 -3.64 -8.40
N LEU A 455 -27.71 -4.80 -9.02
CA LEU A 455 -26.77 -5.84 -8.62
C LEU A 455 -26.21 -6.56 -9.85
N ARG A 456 -24.89 -6.70 -9.88
CA ARG A 456 -24.19 -7.60 -10.80
C ARG A 456 -23.33 -8.55 -9.99
N ILE A 457 -23.53 -9.84 -10.16
CA ILE A 457 -22.80 -10.91 -9.50
C ILE A 457 -21.72 -11.42 -10.46
N LEU A 458 -20.47 -11.45 -10.03
CA LEU A 458 -19.33 -11.96 -10.76
C LEU A 458 -18.72 -13.13 -9.99
N GLY A 459 -18.35 -14.18 -10.70
CA GLY A 459 -17.81 -15.41 -10.11
C GLY A 459 -18.83 -16.58 -10.11
N PRO A 460 -18.58 -17.66 -9.34
CA PRO A 460 -17.46 -17.81 -8.40
C PRO A 460 -16.11 -17.89 -9.09
N ALA A 461 -15.10 -17.30 -8.45
CA ALA A 461 -13.72 -17.31 -8.89
C ALA A 461 -12.79 -17.62 -7.70
N PRO A 462 -11.63 -18.26 -7.93
CA PRO A 462 -10.63 -18.43 -6.88
C PRO A 462 -10.11 -17.05 -6.44
N MET A 463 -9.78 -16.90 -5.15
CA MET A 463 -9.07 -15.72 -4.66
C MET A 463 -7.62 -15.73 -5.13
N ASN A 464 -6.92 -14.56 -5.08
CA ASN A 464 -5.51 -14.44 -5.48
C ASN A 464 -4.61 -15.46 -4.77
N ILE A 465 -4.91 -15.73 -3.51
CA ILE A 465 -4.34 -16.85 -2.76
C ILE A 465 -5.43 -17.93 -2.68
N THR A 466 -5.40 -18.87 -3.61
CA THR A 466 -6.43 -19.92 -3.74
C THR A 466 -6.48 -20.84 -2.53
N MET A 467 -5.34 -21.09 -1.85
CA MET A 467 -5.26 -21.91 -0.65
C MET A 467 -4.37 -21.22 0.40
N LEU A 468 -4.88 -21.10 1.63
CA LEU A 468 -4.17 -20.54 2.77
C LEU A 468 -4.44 -21.39 4.03
N ASN A 469 -3.40 -21.81 4.73
CA ASN A 469 -3.49 -22.67 5.92
C ASN A 469 -4.34 -23.94 5.67
N ASN A 470 -4.09 -24.63 4.56
CA ASN A 470 -4.82 -25.83 4.11
C ASN A 470 -6.32 -25.60 3.82
N LYS A 471 -6.75 -24.35 3.63
CA LYS A 471 -8.14 -24.01 3.30
C LYS A 471 -8.20 -23.37 1.92
N PHE A 472 -9.08 -23.91 1.08
CA PHE A 472 -9.39 -23.34 -0.23
C PHE A 472 -10.25 -22.09 -0.08
N ARG A 473 -10.08 -21.16 -1.02
CA ARG A 473 -10.69 -19.83 -0.96
C ARG A 473 -11.25 -19.42 -2.31
N TYR A 474 -12.57 -19.21 -2.35
CA TYR A 474 -13.30 -18.72 -3.50
C TYR A 474 -14.06 -17.46 -3.15
N LYS A 475 -14.42 -16.67 -4.15
CA LYS A 475 -15.17 -15.42 -3.97
C LYS A 475 -16.26 -15.23 -5.01
N LEU A 476 -17.28 -14.48 -4.60
CA LEU A 476 -18.17 -13.74 -5.49
C LEU A 476 -17.86 -12.25 -5.33
N THR A 477 -17.78 -11.53 -6.44
CA THR A 477 -17.64 -10.07 -6.44
C THR A 477 -18.97 -9.47 -6.85
N LEU A 478 -19.54 -8.63 -5.99
CA LEU A 478 -20.82 -7.99 -6.18
C LEU A 478 -20.59 -6.52 -6.52
N LYS A 479 -21.03 -6.09 -7.71
CA LYS A 479 -21.13 -4.67 -8.08
C LYS A 479 -22.55 -4.22 -7.77
N CYS A 480 -22.70 -3.31 -6.81
CA CYS A 480 -24.00 -2.95 -6.26
C CYS A 480 -24.04 -1.48 -5.83
N ARG A 481 -25.20 -1.03 -5.38
CA ARG A 481 -25.31 0.16 -4.55
C ARG A 481 -25.43 -0.31 -3.09
N ASN A 482 -24.41 -0.02 -2.27
CA ASN A 482 -24.37 -0.44 -0.87
C ASN A 482 -25.31 0.42 0.00
N ASP A 483 -26.62 0.20 -0.14
CA ASP A 483 -27.67 0.84 0.64
C ASP A 483 -28.41 -0.16 1.54
N ALA A 484 -29.38 0.33 2.29
CA ALA A 484 -30.17 -0.50 3.20
C ALA A 484 -30.94 -1.63 2.48
N ALA A 485 -31.43 -1.38 1.25
CA ALA A 485 -32.16 -2.37 0.47
C ALA A 485 -31.26 -3.52 0.02
N PHE A 486 -30.05 -3.21 -0.46
CA PHE A 486 -29.06 -4.22 -0.81
C PHE A 486 -28.61 -5.03 0.41
N ARG A 487 -28.36 -4.36 1.55
CA ARG A 487 -27.97 -5.06 2.78
C ARG A 487 -29.07 -6.00 3.30
N ALA A 488 -30.32 -5.61 3.21
CA ALA A 488 -31.46 -6.47 3.53
C ALA A 488 -31.55 -7.68 2.60
N LEU A 489 -31.35 -7.48 1.28
CA LEU A 489 -31.28 -8.57 0.30
C LEU A 489 -30.16 -9.56 0.62
N LEU A 490 -28.99 -9.05 0.97
CA LEU A 490 -27.83 -9.89 1.30
C LEU A 490 -28.06 -10.68 2.60
N HIS A 491 -28.69 -10.06 3.61
CA HIS A 491 -29.03 -10.72 4.88
C HIS A 491 -30.05 -11.85 4.66
N GLU A 492 -31.11 -11.58 3.91
CA GLU A 492 -32.10 -12.60 3.52
C GLU A 492 -31.46 -13.79 2.78
N THR A 493 -30.48 -13.49 1.93
CA THR A 493 -29.74 -14.54 1.20
C THR A 493 -28.86 -15.34 2.14
N LEU A 494 -28.20 -14.71 3.12
CA LEU A 494 -27.40 -15.40 4.14
C LEU A 494 -28.28 -16.33 4.99
N ASP A 495 -29.44 -15.85 5.45
CA ASP A 495 -30.38 -16.65 6.24
C ASP A 495 -30.87 -17.87 5.44
N ALA A 496 -31.21 -17.68 4.17
CA ALA A 496 -31.63 -18.76 3.29
C ALA A 496 -30.49 -19.78 3.05
N TYR A 497 -29.27 -19.28 2.84
CA TYR A 497 -28.09 -20.13 2.64
C TYR A 497 -27.74 -20.93 3.92
N ASP A 498 -27.84 -20.30 5.09
CA ASP A 498 -27.59 -20.96 6.38
C ASP A 498 -28.64 -22.03 6.72
N ALA A 499 -29.88 -21.84 6.26
CA ALA A 499 -30.95 -22.82 6.41
C ALA A 499 -30.75 -24.06 5.52
N GLU A 500 -29.96 -23.93 4.43
CA GLU A 500 -29.64 -25.09 3.59
C GLU A 500 -28.68 -26.04 4.31
N LYS A 501 -29.04 -27.32 4.34
CA LYS A 501 -28.20 -28.38 4.89
C LYS A 501 -27.21 -28.86 3.81
N LEU A 502 -26.19 -28.04 3.53
CA LEU A 502 -25.11 -28.46 2.67
C LEU A 502 -24.25 -29.54 3.36
N PRO A 503 -23.79 -30.58 2.62
CA PRO A 503 -22.99 -31.69 3.18
C PRO A 503 -21.69 -31.21 3.83
N GLN A 504 -21.13 -30.12 3.31
CA GLN A 504 -19.94 -29.44 3.86
C GLN A 504 -20.15 -27.93 3.77
N LYS A 505 -20.14 -27.28 4.93
CA LYS A 505 -20.27 -25.81 5.00
C LYS A 505 -18.92 -25.14 4.80
N ALA A 506 -18.84 -24.29 3.81
CA ALA A 506 -17.77 -23.30 3.73
C ALA A 506 -18.09 -22.13 4.67
N SER A 507 -17.07 -21.59 5.34
CA SER A 507 -17.22 -20.31 6.08
C SER A 507 -17.44 -19.18 5.11
N VAL A 508 -18.47 -18.35 5.35
CA VAL A 508 -18.79 -17.18 4.53
C VAL A 508 -18.22 -15.93 5.19
N ILE A 509 -17.53 -15.09 4.43
CA ILE A 509 -16.98 -13.81 4.87
C ILE A 509 -17.51 -12.72 3.96
N LEU A 510 -17.98 -11.62 4.54
CA LEU A 510 -18.41 -10.44 3.80
C LEU A 510 -17.40 -9.31 3.96
N ASP A 511 -17.02 -8.70 2.85
CA ASP A 511 -16.21 -7.49 2.83
C ASP A 511 -16.88 -6.41 1.97
N PHE A 512 -17.31 -5.33 2.61
CA PHE A 512 -18.04 -4.22 1.97
C PHE A 512 -17.11 -3.13 1.43
N ASN A 513 -15.83 -3.20 1.71
CA ASN A 513 -14.83 -2.18 1.35
C ASN A 513 -13.67 -2.77 0.58
N SER A 514 -13.85 -3.93 -0.03
CA SER A 514 -12.79 -4.64 -0.75
C SER A 514 -12.43 -3.93 -2.07
N ASP A 515 -11.15 -3.91 -2.41
CA ASP A 515 -10.68 -3.53 -3.75
C ASP A 515 -10.80 -4.69 -4.78
N GLY A 516 -11.53 -5.75 -4.42
CA GLY A 516 -11.84 -6.89 -5.29
C GLY A 516 -11.23 -8.22 -4.83
N ASP A 517 -10.49 -8.25 -3.71
CA ASP A 517 -9.97 -9.47 -3.09
C ASP A 517 -10.01 -9.41 -1.55
N LEU A 518 -10.01 -10.59 -0.91
CA LEU A 518 -10.08 -10.75 0.56
C LEU A 518 -8.73 -11.20 1.12
#